data_23136ef3c99917d416f18dffb144327e
#
_entry.id   23136ef3c99917d416f18dffb144327e
#
_cell.length_a   1.000
_cell.length_b   1.000
_cell.length_c   1.000
_cell.angle_alpha   90.00
_cell.angle_beta   90.00
_cell.angle_gamma   90.00
#
_symmetry.space_group_name_H-M   'P 1'
#
loop_
_entity.id
_entity.type
_entity.pdbx_description
1 polymer ?
#
loop_
_entity_poly.entity_id
_entity_poly.type
_entity_poly.pdbx_seq_one_letter_code
_entity_poly.pdbx_strand_id
1 'polypeptide(L)'
;LGVLFLPLMAWDPNPIPWDRLHLPFLTAATFIVGHLFNVAALRMGDVSVATPLLGVKVVFVALNARFAFGWPLSGGQLTAAALTSAGVLITGLTDFKPGRRAGWTTLLALGCAGAFAVTDVLIQIWATEFGVLNFLSLLFGALALESILVLPLLGFRARPETRHLPIFQQATRSLTASPKAWRWIGLATALSAVQALLITGTIATWRDAAGVNVVYGTRGLWSLALVWWAGSWFGNAERRDSGPRVLLARATGGALILAAVVLALRSTPMKAMPGG
;
A
#
# COMPACT_ATOMS: atom_id res chain seq x y z
N LEU A 1 9.92 -5.53 -10.42
CA LEU A 1 8.47 -5.47 -10.59
C LEU A 1 8.08 -4.71 -11.85
N GLY A 2 8.49 -3.45 -12.04
CA GLY A 2 8.03 -2.58 -13.11
C GLY A 2 8.13 -3.19 -14.51
N VAL A 3 9.25 -3.81 -14.83
CA VAL A 3 9.49 -4.42 -16.15
C VAL A 3 8.51 -5.57 -16.47
N LEU A 4 7.97 -6.25 -15.47
CA LEU A 4 7.01 -7.35 -15.66
C LEU A 4 5.66 -6.88 -16.20
N PHE A 5 5.32 -5.61 -16.04
CA PHE A 5 4.05 -5.05 -16.48
C PHE A 5 4.08 -4.42 -17.87
N LEU A 6 5.27 -4.14 -18.41
CA LEU A 6 5.40 -3.53 -19.74
C LEU A 6 4.68 -4.32 -20.86
N PRO A 7 4.68 -5.68 -20.87
CA PRO A 7 3.96 -6.43 -21.90
C PRO A 7 2.45 -6.21 -21.91
N LEU A 8 1.85 -5.75 -20.80
CA LEU A 8 0.40 -5.49 -20.74
C LEU A 8 -0.05 -4.39 -21.71
N MET A 9 0.85 -3.49 -22.10
CA MET A 9 0.56 -2.46 -23.10
C MET A 9 0.12 -3.04 -24.44
N ALA A 10 0.61 -4.24 -24.80
CA ALA A 10 0.25 -4.89 -26.07
C ALA A 10 -1.22 -5.32 -26.14
N TRP A 11 -1.91 -5.39 -25.00
CA TRP A 11 -3.31 -5.82 -24.91
C TRP A 11 -4.29 -4.66 -24.69
N ASP A 12 -3.81 -3.43 -24.55
CA ASP A 12 -4.69 -2.27 -24.43
C ASP A 12 -4.94 -1.67 -25.83
N PRO A 13 -6.20 -1.60 -26.29
CA PRO A 13 -6.52 -1.04 -27.61
C PRO A 13 -6.44 0.48 -27.67
N ASN A 14 -6.33 1.16 -26.52
CA ASN A 14 -6.34 2.61 -26.47
C ASN A 14 -4.99 3.20 -26.91
N PRO A 15 -4.99 4.32 -27.64
CA PRO A 15 -3.75 5.01 -27.99
C PRO A 15 -3.13 5.64 -26.73
N ILE A 16 -1.80 5.65 -26.66
CA ILE A 16 -1.08 6.28 -25.55
C ILE A 16 -0.97 7.78 -25.83
N PRO A 17 -1.45 8.65 -24.91
CA PRO A 17 -1.24 10.10 -25.01
C PRO A 17 0.19 10.47 -24.62
N TRP A 18 1.12 10.43 -25.59
CA TRP A 18 2.55 10.65 -25.38
C TRP A 18 2.90 12.03 -24.80
N ASP A 19 2.06 13.04 -25.05
CA ASP A 19 2.15 14.39 -24.51
C ASP A 19 1.90 14.46 -22.99
N ARG A 20 1.26 13.43 -22.43
CA ARG A 20 0.88 13.33 -21.02
C ARG A 20 1.66 12.31 -20.20
N LEU A 21 2.78 11.81 -20.72
CA LEU A 21 3.60 10.81 -20.00
C LEU A 21 4.05 11.27 -18.61
N HIS A 22 4.10 12.57 -18.36
CA HIS A 22 4.41 13.09 -17.03
C HIS A 22 3.44 12.63 -15.93
N LEU A 23 2.19 12.24 -16.28
CA LEU A 23 1.18 11.82 -15.29
C LEU A 23 1.49 10.46 -14.65
N PRO A 24 1.79 9.36 -15.42
CA PRO A 24 2.27 8.12 -14.82
C PRO A 24 3.57 8.29 -14.02
N PHE A 25 4.50 9.14 -14.48
CA PHE A 25 5.73 9.43 -13.74
C PHE A 25 5.44 10.15 -12.43
N LEU A 26 4.59 11.17 -12.42
CA LEU A 26 4.20 11.85 -11.19
C LEU A 26 3.51 10.89 -10.20
N THR A 27 2.67 9.98 -10.71
CA THR A 27 2.03 8.94 -9.88
C THR A 27 3.08 8.00 -9.29
N ALA A 28 4.08 7.56 -10.08
CA ALA A 28 5.18 6.75 -9.62
C ALA A 28 6.02 7.47 -8.55
N ALA A 29 6.30 8.76 -8.75
CA ALA A 29 7.03 9.56 -7.77
C ALA A 29 6.31 9.63 -6.42
N THR A 30 4.97 9.84 -6.39
CA THR A 30 4.20 9.82 -5.13
C THR A 30 4.25 8.45 -4.47
N PHE A 31 4.24 7.37 -5.24
CA PHE A 31 4.38 6.00 -4.74
C PHE A 31 5.76 5.77 -4.09
N ILE A 32 6.84 6.22 -4.75
CA ILE A 32 8.20 6.15 -4.19
C ILE A 32 8.31 6.96 -2.90
N VAL A 33 7.77 8.16 -2.86
CA VAL A 33 7.75 8.99 -1.64
C VAL A 33 7.06 8.23 -0.50
N GLY A 34 5.91 7.58 -0.77
CA GLY A 34 5.24 6.71 0.18
C GLY A 34 6.14 5.59 0.69
N HIS A 35 6.86 4.91 -0.20
CA HIS A 35 7.81 3.86 0.17
C HIS A 35 9.01 4.39 0.97
N LEU A 36 9.55 5.56 0.65
CA LEU A 36 10.62 6.18 1.42
C LEU A 36 10.17 6.48 2.85
N PHE A 37 8.99 7.05 3.04
CA PHE A 37 8.40 7.26 4.35
C PHE A 37 8.17 5.93 5.10
N ASN A 38 7.69 4.89 4.41
CA ASN A 38 7.48 3.56 4.99
C ASN A 38 8.80 2.96 5.50
N VAL A 39 9.83 2.96 4.65
CA VAL A 39 11.16 2.46 5.01
C VAL A 39 11.76 3.28 6.16
N ALA A 40 11.60 4.61 6.16
CA ALA A 40 12.06 5.46 7.24
C ALA A 40 11.32 5.15 8.56
N ALA A 41 9.99 5.00 8.52
CA ALA A 41 9.19 4.64 9.68
C ALA A 41 9.61 3.29 10.30
N LEU A 42 9.85 2.28 9.46
CA LEU A 42 10.27 0.95 9.91
C LEU A 42 11.73 0.88 10.38
N ARG A 43 12.63 1.68 9.78
CA ARG A 43 14.06 1.68 10.16
C ARG A 43 14.37 2.56 11.37
N MET A 44 13.68 3.67 11.51
CA MET A 44 13.98 4.70 12.51
C MET A 44 13.01 4.66 13.69
N GLY A 45 11.91 3.93 13.57
CA GLY A 45 10.81 3.93 14.51
C GLY A 45 10.41 2.55 15.02
N ASP A 46 9.29 2.55 15.72
CA ASP A 46 8.69 1.35 16.29
C ASP A 46 7.68 0.76 15.30
N VAL A 47 7.92 -0.47 14.83
CA VAL A 47 7.04 -1.19 13.88
C VAL A 47 5.62 -1.32 14.43
N SER A 48 5.49 -1.54 15.74
CA SER A 48 4.20 -1.63 16.43
C SER A 48 3.38 -0.33 16.37
N VAL A 49 4.04 0.81 16.16
CA VAL A 49 3.41 2.13 15.97
C VAL A 49 3.09 2.36 14.50
N ALA A 50 4.03 2.04 13.60
CA ALA A 50 3.90 2.33 12.18
C ALA A 50 2.76 1.54 11.52
N THR A 51 2.65 0.24 11.82
CA THR A 51 1.72 -0.66 11.14
C THR A 51 0.23 -0.27 11.31
N PRO A 52 -0.27 0.01 12.54
CA PRO A 52 -1.64 0.48 12.71
C PRO A 52 -1.94 1.81 12.02
N LEU A 53 -0.97 2.74 12.06
CA LEU A 53 -1.14 4.07 11.48
C LEU A 53 -1.26 4.05 9.95
N LEU A 54 -0.69 3.07 9.28
CA LEU A 54 -0.91 2.89 7.83
C LEU A 54 -2.38 2.62 7.49
N GLY A 55 -3.18 2.13 8.42
CA GLY A 55 -4.62 1.97 8.24
C GLY A 55 -5.39 3.28 8.07
N VAL A 56 -4.83 4.41 8.54
CA VAL A 56 -5.40 5.75 8.34
C VAL A 56 -5.39 6.16 6.86
N LYS A 57 -4.62 5.47 6.00
CA LYS A 57 -4.60 5.68 4.55
C LYS A 57 -6.01 5.75 3.96
N VAL A 58 -6.93 4.93 4.42
CA VAL A 58 -8.31 4.88 3.87
C VAL A 58 -9.03 6.22 4.04
N VAL A 59 -8.89 6.86 5.21
CA VAL A 59 -9.42 8.22 5.44
C VAL A 59 -8.72 9.24 4.54
N PHE A 60 -7.40 9.17 4.42
CA PHE A 60 -6.66 10.08 3.55
C PHE A 60 -7.07 9.95 2.08
N VAL A 61 -7.32 8.74 1.59
CA VAL A 61 -7.86 8.54 0.23
C VAL A 61 -9.20 9.24 0.08
N ALA A 62 -10.14 9.03 1.03
CA ALA A 62 -11.45 9.67 0.98
C ALA A 62 -11.37 11.20 1.06
N LEU A 63 -10.52 11.73 1.95
CA LEU A 63 -10.32 13.18 2.09
C LEU A 63 -9.68 13.78 0.83
N ASN A 64 -8.64 13.17 0.28
CA ASN A 64 -7.98 13.63 -0.95
C ASN A 64 -8.97 13.60 -2.12
N ALA A 65 -9.68 12.49 -2.33
CA ALA A 65 -10.67 12.38 -3.39
C ALA A 65 -11.73 13.51 -3.28
N ARG A 66 -12.24 13.75 -2.07
CA ARG A 66 -13.32 14.73 -1.85
C ARG A 66 -12.84 16.17 -1.92
N PHE A 67 -11.76 16.50 -1.20
CA PHE A 67 -11.38 17.90 -0.96
C PHE A 67 -10.28 18.40 -1.90
N ALA A 68 -9.31 17.57 -2.27
CA ALA A 68 -8.24 17.98 -3.16
C ALA A 68 -8.63 17.86 -4.64
N PHE A 69 -9.42 16.84 -5.00
CA PHE A 69 -9.78 16.55 -6.38
C PHE A 69 -11.28 16.71 -6.70
N GLY A 70 -12.09 17.14 -5.74
CA GLY A 70 -13.52 17.44 -5.96
C GLY A 70 -14.38 16.23 -6.32
N TRP A 71 -13.87 14.98 -6.07
CA TRP A 71 -14.60 13.78 -6.42
C TRP A 71 -15.84 13.60 -5.51
N PRO A 72 -17.03 13.37 -6.08
CA PRO A 72 -18.24 13.22 -5.27
C PRO A 72 -18.22 11.91 -4.49
N LEU A 73 -18.05 11.99 -3.17
CA LEU A 73 -18.22 10.87 -2.25
C LEU A 73 -19.50 11.03 -1.45
N SER A 74 -20.22 9.92 -1.28
CA SER A 74 -21.39 9.88 -0.41
C SER A 74 -20.98 9.92 1.07
N GLY A 75 -21.90 10.38 1.93
CA GLY A 75 -21.68 10.31 3.39
C GLY A 75 -21.41 8.89 3.88
N GLY A 76 -22.03 7.88 3.24
CA GLY A 76 -21.79 6.48 3.54
C GLY A 76 -20.36 6.04 3.22
N GLN A 77 -19.77 6.48 2.12
CA GLN A 77 -18.38 6.19 1.77
C GLN A 77 -17.39 6.84 2.76
N LEU A 78 -17.63 8.08 3.16
CA LEU A 78 -16.83 8.76 4.18
C LEU A 78 -16.91 8.04 5.53
N THR A 79 -18.12 7.64 5.94
CA THR A 79 -18.32 6.86 7.18
C THR A 79 -17.64 5.50 7.10
N ALA A 80 -17.73 4.81 5.96
CA ALA A 80 -17.04 3.53 5.75
C ALA A 80 -15.52 3.68 5.87
N ALA A 81 -14.94 4.75 5.28
CA ALA A 81 -13.52 5.05 5.41
C ALA A 81 -13.10 5.29 6.87
N ALA A 82 -13.90 6.06 7.62
CA ALA A 82 -13.67 6.32 9.04
C ALA A 82 -13.76 5.03 9.89
N LEU A 83 -14.78 4.20 9.67
CA LEU A 83 -14.94 2.92 10.36
C LEU A 83 -13.81 1.94 10.05
N THR A 84 -13.36 1.85 8.79
CA THR A 84 -12.23 1.00 8.41
C THR A 84 -10.96 1.44 9.13
N SER A 85 -10.66 2.73 9.13
CA SER A 85 -9.48 3.26 9.81
C SER A 85 -9.54 3.05 11.31
N ALA A 86 -10.71 3.30 11.93
CA ALA A 86 -10.91 3.00 13.35
C ALA A 86 -10.71 1.51 13.66
N GLY A 87 -11.26 0.63 12.84
CA GLY A 87 -11.12 -0.81 12.99
C GLY A 87 -9.67 -1.28 12.90
N VAL A 88 -8.90 -0.77 11.91
CA VAL A 88 -7.48 -1.08 11.76
C VAL A 88 -6.66 -0.53 12.93
N LEU A 89 -6.94 0.70 13.36
CA LEU A 89 -6.28 1.30 14.53
C LEU A 89 -6.53 0.49 15.80
N ILE A 90 -7.78 0.14 16.10
CA ILE A 90 -8.14 -0.64 17.29
C ILE A 90 -7.43 -2.00 17.27
N THR A 91 -7.42 -2.68 16.12
CA THR A 91 -6.73 -3.97 15.98
C THR A 91 -5.23 -3.82 16.20
N GLY A 92 -4.61 -2.78 15.66
CA GLY A 92 -3.17 -2.54 15.75
C GLY A 92 -2.71 -1.99 17.09
N LEU A 93 -3.57 -1.24 17.79
CA LEU A 93 -3.24 -0.71 19.14
C LEU A 93 -3.06 -1.80 20.19
N THR A 94 -3.51 -3.03 19.93
CA THR A 94 -3.27 -4.16 20.84
C THR A 94 -1.79 -4.49 21.00
N ASP A 95 -0.99 -4.20 19.97
CA ASP A 95 0.45 -4.47 19.94
C ASP A 95 1.27 -3.18 20.14
N PHE A 96 0.58 -2.07 20.43
CA PHE A 96 1.18 -0.75 20.57
C PHE A 96 2.05 -0.66 21.82
N LYS A 97 3.34 -0.55 21.62
CA LYS A 97 4.34 -0.29 22.68
C LYS A 97 5.10 0.97 22.31
N PRO A 98 4.65 2.15 22.79
CA PRO A 98 5.28 3.40 22.40
C PRO A 98 6.69 3.49 22.99
N GLY A 99 7.68 3.53 22.11
CA GLY A 99 9.06 3.78 22.46
C GLY A 99 9.39 5.29 22.41
N ARG A 100 10.62 5.65 22.75
CA ARG A 100 11.13 7.03 22.77
C ARG A 100 10.97 7.78 21.41
N ARG A 101 10.81 7.05 20.29
CA ARG A 101 10.70 7.60 18.95
C ARG A 101 9.28 7.55 18.39
N ALA A 102 8.27 7.23 19.18
CA ALA A 102 6.90 7.04 18.72
C ALA A 102 6.34 8.26 17.95
N GLY A 103 6.60 9.48 18.40
CA GLY A 103 6.15 10.70 17.70
C GLY A 103 6.72 10.83 16.29
N TRP A 104 8.03 10.56 16.12
CA TRP A 104 8.66 10.58 14.80
C TRP A 104 8.16 9.48 13.89
N THR A 105 7.98 8.27 14.44
CA THR A 105 7.39 7.13 13.72
C THR A 105 5.98 7.46 13.24
N THR A 106 5.18 8.12 14.08
CA THR A 106 3.82 8.56 13.74
C THR A 106 3.84 9.51 12.54
N LEU A 107 4.69 10.54 12.55
CA LEU A 107 4.80 11.49 11.44
C LEU A 107 5.20 10.79 10.13
N LEU A 108 6.17 9.89 10.16
CA LEU A 108 6.61 9.13 9.00
C LEU A 108 5.52 8.19 8.49
N ALA A 109 4.79 7.51 9.38
CA ALA A 109 3.70 6.62 9.00
C ALA A 109 2.50 7.39 8.40
N LEU A 110 2.17 8.56 8.93
CA LEU A 110 1.14 9.45 8.36
C LEU A 110 1.58 10.01 7.00
N GLY A 111 2.85 10.41 6.86
CA GLY A 111 3.42 10.81 5.56
C GLY A 111 3.33 9.69 4.52
N CYS A 112 3.64 8.46 4.91
CA CYS A 112 3.49 7.27 4.08
C CYS A 112 2.03 7.07 3.65
N ALA A 113 1.10 7.09 4.61
CA ALA A 113 -0.33 6.92 4.36
C ALA A 113 -0.87 8.03 3.43
N GLY A 114 -0.44 9.28 3.64
CA GLY A 114 -0.80 10.42 2.80
C GLY A 114 -0.29 10.27 1.36
N ALA A 115 1.00 9.94 1.18
CA ALA A 115 1.59 9.77 -0.14
C ALA A 115 0.91 8.63 -0.93
N PHE A 116 0.67 7.48 -0.31
CA PHE A 116 -0.07 6.40 -0.97
C PHE A 116 -1.53 6.76 -1.25
N ALA A 117 -2.17 7.57 -0.40
CA ALA A 117 -3.51 8.04 -0.64
C ALA A 117 -3.58 8.96 -1.88
N VAL A 118 -2.60 9.85 -2.04
CA VAL A 118 -2.47 10.66 -3.27
C VAL A 118 -2.27 9.75 -4.48
N THR A 119 -1.36 8.80 -4.42
CA THR A 119 -1.12 7.84 -5.51
C THR A 119 -2.41 7.15 -5.97
N ASP A 120 -3.21 6.63 -5.04
CA ASP A 120 -4.45 5.92 -5.37
C ASP A 120 -5.47 6.84 -6.07
N VAL A 121 -5.57 8.11 -5.64
CA VAL A 121 -6.48 9.07 -6.26
C VAL A 121 -5.97 9.49 -7.65
N LEU A 122 -4.65 9.64 -7.84
CA LEU A 122 -4.07 9.92 -9.15
C LEU A 122 -4.32 8.77 -10.13
N ILE A 123 -4.19 7.51 -9.69
CA ILE A 123 -4.55 6.34 -10.50
C ILE A 123 -6.02 6.41 -10.91
N GLN A 124 -6.94 6.70 -9.96
CA GLN A 124 -8.37 6.83 -10.23
C GLN A 124 -8.69 7.87 -11.30
N ILE A 125 -7.97 9.00 -11.31
CA ILE A 125 -8.23 10.12 -12.20
C ILE A 125 -7.63 9.88 -13.58
N TRP A 126 -6.36 9.47 -13.63
CA TRP A 126 -5.57 9.48 -14.86
C TRP A 126 -5.56 8.16 -15.63
N ALA A 127 -5.84 7.03 -14.98
CA ALA A 127 -5.79 5.74 -15.66
C ALA A 127 -6.75 5.66 -16.87
N THR A 128 -7.88 6.34 -16.80
CA THR A 128 -8.86 6.34 -17.90
C THR A 128 -8.43 7.14 -19.12
N GLU A 129 -7.47 8.05 -18.98
CA GLU A 129 -6.96 8.83 -20.11
C GLU A 129 -6.04 8.03 -21.02
N PHE A 130 -5.38 7.00 -20.46
CA PHE A 130 -4.40 6.15 -21.13
C PHE A 130 -4.96 4.79 -21.57
N GLY A 131 -6.09 4.40 -21.00
CA GLY A 131 -6.44 2.99 -20.88
C GLY A 131 -5.79 2.34 -19.66
N VAL A 132 -6.50 1.39 -19.06
CA VAL A 132 -6.08 0.82 -17.76
C VAL A 132 -4.74 0.10 -17.86
N LEU A 133 -4.56 -0.76 -18.88
CA LEU A 133 -3.35 -1.56 -19.03
C LEU A 133 -2.15 -0.71 -19.43
N ASN A 134 -2.35 0.26 -20.32
CA ASN A 134 -1.31 1.22 -20.71
C ASN A 134 -0.85 2.04 -19.51
N PHE A 135 -1.79 2.60 -18.74
CA PHE A 135 -1.45 3.40 -17.56
C PHE A 135 -0.68 2.60 -16.52
N LEU A 136 -1.13 1.38 -16.21
CA LEU A 136 -0.44 0.52 -15.24
C LEU A 136 0.97 0.14 -15.71
N SER A 137 1.13 -0.17 -17.00
CA SER A 137 2.43 -0.48 -17.57
C SER A 137 3.39 0.71 -17.50
N LEU A 138 2.91 1.90 -17.85
CA LEU A 138 3.69 3.14 -17.75
C LEU A 138 4.01 3.50 -16.32
N LEU A 139 3.04 3.40 -15.40
CA LEU A 139 3.22 3.63 -13.98
C LEU A 139 4.32 2.73 -13.39
N PHE A 140 4.22 1.41 -13.62
CA PHE A 140 5.20 0.46 -13.08
C PHE A 140 6.54 0.54 -13.79
N GLY A 141 6.56 0.90 -15.08
CA GLY A 141 7.78 1.22 -15.83
C GLY A 141 8.49 2.45 -15.27
N ALA A 142 7.75 3.53 -15.05
CA ALA A 142 8.25 4.75 -14.42
C ALA A 142 8.78 4.45 -13.00
N LEU A 143 8.03 3.67 -12.21
CA LEU A 143 8.44 3.24 -10.88
C LEU A 143 9.77 2.47 -10.90
N ALA A 144 9.99 1.60 -11.89
CA ALA A 144 11.26 0.88 -12.04
C ALA A 144 12.41 1.85 -12.33
N LEU A 145 12.20 2.79 -13.25
CA LEU A 145 13.21 3.80 -13.62
C LEU A 145 13.54 4.71 -12.44
N GLU A 146 12.53 5.27 -11.79
CA GLU A 146 12.70 6.15 -10.64
C GLU A 146 13.34 5.43 -9.45
N SER A 147 13.03 4.13 -9.24
CA SER A 147 13.67 3.32 -8.21
C SER A 147 15.18 3.19 -8.43
N ILE A 148 15.63 3.12 -9.70
CA ILE A 148 17.06 3.11 -10.05
C ILE A 148 17.70 4.45 -9.70
N LEU A 149 17.00 5.56 -9.98
CA LEU A 149 17.49 6.90 -9.66
C LEU A 149 17.57 7.16 -8.15
N VAL A 150 16.68 6.57 -7.36
CA VAL A 150 16.66 6.71 -5.89
C VAL A 150 17.68 5.77 -5.22
N LEU A 151 18.11 4.71 -5.89
CA LEU A 151 19.06 3.74 -5.33
C LEU A 151 20.33 4.38 -4.72
N PRO A 152 21.00 5.36 -5.37
CA PRO A 152 22.15 6.04 -4.78
C PRO A 152 21.83 6.76 -3.46
N LEU A 153 20.65 7.35 -3.34
CA LEU A 153 20.22 8.06 -2.13
C LEU A 153 20.04 7.11 -0.93
N LEU A 154 19.61 5.87 -1.20
CA LEU A 154 19.48 4.83 -0.18
C LEU A 154 20.81 4.19 0.20
N GLY A 155 21.78 4.15 -0.72
CA GLY A 155 23.11 3.59 -0.54
C GLY A 155 24.05 4.42 0.33
N PHE A 156 23.77 5.71 0.54
CA PHE A 156 24.62 6.61 1.33
C PHE A 156 24.81 6.20 2.80
N ARG A 157 24.06 5.23 3.32
CA ARG A 157 24.26 4.60 4.63
C ARG A 157 24.83 3.17 4.54
N ALA A 158 25.67 2.91 3.55
CA ALA A 158 26.37 1.66 3.45
C ALA A 158 27.22 1.40 4.73
N ARG A 159 27.35 0.12 5.06
CA ARG A 159 28.18 -0.32 6.19
C ARG A 159 29.59 0.27 6.08
N PRO A 160 30.23 0.63 7.20
CA PRO A 160 31.58 1.19 7.17
C PRO A 160 32.56 0.40 6.31
N GLU A 161 32.42 -0.92 6.30
CA GLU A 161 33.26 -1.87 5.55
C GLU A 161 33.13 -1.77 4.02
N THR A 162 32.05 -1.19 3.50
CA THR A 162 31.80 -1.08 2.05
C THR A 162 31.85 0.35 1.55
N ARG A 163 32.14 1.31 2.43
CA ARG A 163 32.08 2.75 2.15
C ARG A 163 33.07 3.23 1.07
N HIS A 164 34.12 2.45 0.85
CA HIS A 164 35.15 2.70 -0.17
C HIS A 164 34.81 2.14 -1.56
N LEU A 165 33.72 1.37 -1.69
CA LEU A 165 33.32 0.79 -2.96
C LEU A 165 32.39 1.73 -3.73
N PRO A 166 32.38 1.69 -5.09
CA PRO A 166 31.39 2.36 -5.91
C PRO A 166 29.97 1.98 -5.49
N ILE A 167 29.04 2.97 -5.53
CA ILE A 167 27.65 2.83 -5.04
C ILE A 167 26.96 1.57 -5.59
N PHE A 168 27.19 1.25 -6.86
CA PHE A 168 26.62 0.07 -7.49
C PHE A 168 27.15 -1.25 -6.87
N GLN A 169 28.45 -1.30 -6.51
CA GLN A 169 29.03 -2.45 -5.83
C GLN A 169 28.61 -2.54 -4.35
N GLN A 170 28.35 -1.41 -3.70
CA GLN A 170 27.77 -1.40 -2.36
C GLN A 170 26.35 -1.99 -2.38
N ALA A 171 25.53 -1.61 -3.36
CA ALA A 171 24.21 -2.16 -3.55
C ALA A 171 24.23 -3.66 -3.85
N THR A 172 25.11 -4.11 -4.75
CA THR A 172 25.22 -5.53 -5.11
C THR A 172 25.78 -6.39 -3.97
N ARG A 173 26.74 -5.90 -3.16
CA ARG A 173 27.21 -6.62 -1.98
C ARG A 173 26.20 -6.69 -0.84
N SER A 174 25.35 -5.69 -0.69
CA SER A 174 24.22 -5.77 0.26
C SER A 174 23.17 -6.80 -0.15
N LEU A 175 23.18 -7.23 -1.42
CA LEU A 175 22.32 -8.25 -2.01
C LEU A 175 22.89 -9.67 -1.90
N THR A 176 24.02 -9.90 -1.22
CA THR A 176 24.54 -11.25 -0.95
C THR A 176 23.66 -11.99 0.07
N ALA A 177 22.45 -12.25 -0.34
CA ALA A 177 21.56 -13.15 0.40
C ALA A 177 21.87 -14.61 0.03
N SER A 178 21.66 -15.53 0.96
CA SER A 178 21.79 -16.95 0.68
C SER A 178 20.81 -17.36 -0.44
N PRO A 179 21.09 -18.43 -1.22
CA PRO A 179 20.15 -18.92 -2.24
C PRO A 179 18.75 -19.19 -1.70
N LYS A 180 18.65 -19.60 -0.44
CA LYS A 180 17.38 -19.81 0.26
C LYS A 180 16.65 -18.48 0.49
N ALA A 181 17.35 -17.43 0.87
CA ALA A 181 16.76 -16.10 1.06
C ALA A 181 16.26 -15.50 -0.27
N TRP A 182 16.98 -15.71 -1.38
CA TRP A 182 16.55 -15.29 -2.71
C TRP A 182 15.22 -15.90 -3.16
N ARG A 183 14.98 -17.17 -2.83
CA ARG A 183 13.68 -17.81 -3.12
C ARG A 183 12.52 -17.11 -2.39
N TRP A 184 12.71 -16.79 -1.10
CA TRP A 184 11.70 -16.09 -0.32
C TRP A 184 11.51 -14.63 -0.77
N ILE A 185 12.59 -13.94 -1.12
CA ILE A 185 12.53 -12.59 -1.69
C ILE A 185 11.78 -12.63 -3.02
N GLY A 186 12.10 -13.59 -3.90
CA GLY A 186 11.42 -13.75 -5.18
C GLY A 186 9.92 -14.01 -5.02
N LEU A 187 9.54 -14.92 -4.12
CA LEU A 187 8.13 -15.20 -3.83
C LEU A 187 7.41 -13.98 -3.26
N ALA A 188 8.00 -13.30 -2.28
CA ALA A 188 7.43 -12.09 -1.71
C ALA A 188 7.27 -10.99 -2.76
N THR A 189 8.26 -10.84 -3.65
CA THR A 189 8.21 -9.89 -4.76
C THR A 189 7.10 -10.23 -5.74
N ALA A 190 6.94 -11.49 -6.11
CA ALA A 190 5.87 -11.95 -7.01
C ALA A 190 4.48 -11.72 -6.40
N LEU A 191 4.29 -12.09 -5.13
CA LEU A 191 3.03 -11.86 -4.42
C LEU A 191 2.71 -10.36 -4.30
N SER A 192 3.72 -9.52 -4.03
CA SER A 192 3.55 -8.07 -3.99
C SER A 192 3.20 -7.48 -5.36
N ALA A 193 3.73 -8.06 -6.46
CA ALA A 193 3.37 -7.67 -7.82
C ALA A 193 1.89 -7.96 -8.10
N VAL A 194 1.43 -9.17 -7.79
CA VAL A 194 0.02 -9.55 -7.95
C VAL A 194 -0.88 -8.64 -7.11
N GLN A 195 -0.51 -8.40 -5.86
CA GLN A 195 -1.26 -7.49 -4.98
C GLN A 195 -1.33 -6.07 -5.56
N ALA A 196 -0.20 -5.52 -6.02
CA ALA A 196 -0.15 -4.18 -6.60
C ALA A 196 -1.04 -4.11 -7.86
N LEU A 197 -0.95 -5.09 -8.75
CA LEU A 197 -1.78 -5.16 -9.96
C LEU A 197 -3.28 -5.22 -9.61
N LEU A 198 -3.66 -6.06 -8.66
CA LEU A 198 -5.06 -6.19 -8.25
C LEU A 198 -5.61 -4.88 -7.67
N ILE A 199 -4.87 -4.22 -6.79
CA ILE A 199 -5.34 -2.97 -6.16
C ILE A 199 -5.38 -1.84 -7.18
N THR A 200 -4.27 -1.58 -7.87
CA THR A 200 -4.17 -0.46 -8.81
C THR A 200 -5.07 -0.69 -10.02
N GLY A 201 -5.16 -1.93 -10.53
CA GLY A 201 -6.06 -2.31 -11.60
C GLY A 201 -7.53 -2.13 -11.21
N THR A 202 -7.91 -2.54 -10.00
CA THR A 202 -9.28 -2.34 -9.50
C THR A 202 -9.61 -0.85 -9.36
N ILE A 203 -8.70 -0.03 -8.80
CA ILE A 203 -8.90 1.43 -8.70
C ILE A 203 -9.06 2.05 -10.10
N ALA A 204 -8.18 1.68 -11.03
CA ALA A 204 -8.20 2.20 -12.40
C ALA A 204 -9.49 1.84 -13.14
N THR A 205 -9.96 0.59 -13.01
CA THR A 205 -11.15 0.09 -13.70
C THR A 205 -12.44 0.65 -13.10
N TRP A 206 -12.58 0.59 -11.78
CA TRP A 206 -13.83 0.99 -11.10
C TRP A 206 -13.88 2.48 -10.72
N ARG A 207 -12.76 3.18 -10.79
CA ARG A 207 -12.64 4.60 -10.45
C ARG A 207 -13.18 4.91 -9.05
N ASP A 208 -12.93 4.01 -8.10
CA ASP A 208 -13.35 4.13 -6.70
C ASP A 208 -12.20 3.77 -5.75
N ALA A 209 -11.21 4.67 -5.65
CA ALA A 209 -10.08 4.47 -4.75
C ALA A 209 -10.52 4.35 -3.28
N ALA A 210 -11.56 5.07 -2.87
CA ALA A 210 -12.05 5.02 -1.50
C ALA A 210 -12.68 3.65 -1.17
N GLY A 211 -13.59 3.15 -2.01
CA GLY A 211 -14.23 1.86 -1.84
C GLY A 211 -13.23 0.71 -1.89
N VAL A 212 -12.31 0.72 -2.86
CA VAL A 212 -11.24 -0.29 -2.99
C VAL A 212 -10.37 -0.33 -1.73
N ASN A 213 -10.00 0.83 -1.16
CA ASN A 213 -9.20 0.88 0.06
C ASN A 213 -9.97 0.41 1.30
N VAL A 214 -11.29 0.64 1.38
CA VAL A 214 -12.16 0.07 2.43
C VAL A 214 -12.11 -1.46 2.37
N VAL A 215 -12.35 -2.04 1.20
CA VAL A 215 -12.28 -3.51 1.00
C VAL A 215 -10.87 -4.03 1.28
N TYR A 216 -9.84 -3.34 0.82
CA TYR A 216 -8.45 -3.70 1.09
C TYR A 216 -8.10 -3.65 2.59
N GLY A 217 -8.79 -2.85 3.39
CA GLY A 217 -8.68 -2.82 4.85
C GLY A 217 -8.95 -4.19 5.50
N THR A 218 -9.76 -5.06 4.85
CA THR A 218 -10.03 -6.43 5.33
C THR A 218 -8.78 -7.32 5.37
N ARG A 219 -7.69 -6.93 4.70
CA ARG A 219 -6.42 -7.68 4.73
C ARG A 219 -5.93 -7.96 6.16
N GLY A 220 -6.19 -7.03 7.09
CA GLY A 220 -5.85 -7.19 8.50
C GLY A 220 -6.59 -8.35 9.15
N LEU A 221 -7.85 -8.59 8.76
CA LEU A 221 -8.65 -9.73 9.23
C LEU A 221 -8.12 -11.05 8.67
N TRP A 222 -7.79 -11.07 7.39
CA TRP A 222 -7.23 -12.27 6.75
C TRP A 222 -5.86 -12.62 7.32
N SER A 223 -4.99 -11.63 7.58
CA SER A 223 -3.70 -11.88 8.22
C SER A 223 -3.88 -12.45 9.63
N LEU A 224 -4.82 -11.92 10.40
CA LEU A 224 -5.14 -12.44 11.73
C LEU A 224 -5.69 -13.88 11.66
N ALA A 225 -6.63 -14.15 10.75
CA ALA A 225 -7.18 -15.48 10.54
C ALA A 225 -6.09 -16.49 10.14
N LEU A 226 -5.17 -16.10 9.24
CA LEU A 226 -4.04 -16.93 8.82
C LEU A 226 -3.07 -17.21 9.97
N VAL A 227 -2.75 -16.22 10.80
CA VAL A 227 -1.90 -16.42 11.99
C VAL A 227 -2.58 -17.38 12.96
N TRP A 228 -3.88 -17.28 13.15
CA TRP A 228 -4.62 -18.17 14.04
C TRP A 228 -4.72 -19.61 13.50
N TRP A 229 -4.86 -19.75 12.18
CA TRP A 229 -5.02 -21.07 11.54
C TRP A 229 -3.68 -21.76 11.31
N ALA A 230 -2.71 -21.04 10.72
CA ALA A 230 -1.43 -21.60 10.30
C ALA A 230 -0.24 -21.21 11.20
N GLY A 231 -0.43 -20.32 12.18
CA GLY A 231 0.67 -19.80 13.02
C GLY A 231 1.45 -20.88 13.76
N SER A 232 0.76 -21.95 14.20
CA SER A 232 1.41 -23.08 14.86
C SER A 232 2.41 -23.81 13.97
N TRP A 233 2.20 -23.84 12.65
CA TRP A 233 3.12 -24.48 11.69
C TRP A 233 4.44 -23.73 11.56
N PHE A 234 4.43 -22.44 11.87
CA PHE A 234 5.58 -21.55 11.82
C PHE A 234 6.16 -21.23 13.22
N GLY A 235 5.73 -21.97 14.24
CA GLY A 235 6.18 -21.73 15.63
C GLY A 235 5.68 -20.45 16.27
N ASN A 236 4.64 -19.84 15.70
CA ASN A 236 4.04 -18.63 16.23
C ASN A 236 3.11 -18.96 17.43
N ALA A 237 3.48 -18.46 18.61
CA ALA A 237 2.73 -18.67 19.85
C ALA A 237 1.69 -17.57 20.13
N GLU A 238 1.47 -16.63 19.22
CA GLU A 238 0.64 -15.42 19.41
C GLU A 238 -0.78 -15.75 19.93
N ARG A 239 -1.36 -16.87 19.47
CA ARG A 239 -2.66 -17.34 19.93
C ARG A 239 -2.67 -17.70 21.44
N ARG A 240 -1.55 -18.22 21.96
CA ARG A 240 -1.44 -18.64 23.38
C ARG A 240 -1.18 -17.45 24.30
N ASP A 241 -0.50 -16.44 23.78
CA ASP A 241 -0.02 -15.31 24.57
C ASP A 241 -1.01 -14.12 24.55
N SER A 242 -2.05 -14.18 23.72
CA SER A 242 -3.06 -13.12 23.62
C SER A 242 -4.06 -13.20 24.77
N GLY A 243 -4.08 -12.20 25.64
CA GLY A 243 -5.07 -12.06 26.70
C GLY A 243 -6.48 -11.71 26.18
N PRO A 244 -7.55 -11.88 27.00
CA PRO A 244 -8.93 -11.66 26.57
C PRO A 244 -9.20 -10.22 26.07
N ARG A 245 -8.50 -9.23 26.62
CA ARG A 245 -8.61 -7.82 26.16
C ARG A 245 -8.11 -7.63 24.72
N VAL A 246 -7.01 -8.29 24.36
CA VAL A 246 -6.45 -8.26 23.00
C VAL A 246 -7.42 -8.91 22.02
N LEU A 247 -8.00 -10.06 22.39
CA LEU A 247 -8.99 -10.76 21.57
C LEU A 247 -10.24 -9.92 21.35
N LEU A 248 -10.75 -9.26 22.40
CA LEU A 248 -11.92 -8.39 22.30
C LEU A 248 -11.63 -7.19 21.39
N ALA A 249 -10.48 -6.52 21.55
CA ALA A 249 -10.12 -5.39 20.69
C ALA A 249 -9.98 -5.80 19.22
N ARG A 250 -9.36 -6.96 18.93
CA ARG A 250 -9.25 -7.50 17.58
C ARG A 250 -10.61 -7.87 16.99
N ALA A 251 -11.51 -8.46 17.77
CA ALA A 251 -12.88 -8.76 17.37
C ALA A 251 -13.67 -7.48 17.06
N THR A 252 -13.57 -6.47 17.95
CA THR A 252 -14.23 -5.17 17.74
C THR A 252 -13.70 -4.46 16.49
N GLY A 253 -12.37 -4.40 16.31
CA GLY A 253 -11.76 -3.82 15.11
C GLY A 253 -12.19 -4.56 13.85
N GLY A 254 -12.24 -5.88 13.91
CA GLY A 254 -12.75 -6.72 12.82
C GLY A 254 -14.20 -6.45 12.46
N ALA A 255 -15.07 -6.34 13.44
CA ALA A 255 -16.48 -6.02 13.25
C ALA A 255 -16.68 -4.64 12.60
N LEU A 256 -15.88 -3.63 13.01
CA LEU A 256 -15.91 -2.30 12.40
C LEU A 256 -15.50 -2.34 10.92
N ILE A 257 -14.45 -3.09 10.59
CA ILE A 257 -14.00 -3.23 9.19
C ILE A 257 -15.09 -3.93 8.35
N LEU A 258 -15.71 -4.99 8.84
CA LEU A 258 -16.79 -5.66 8.14
C LEU A 258 -18.02 -4.75 7.95
N ALA A 259 -18.41 -4.01 9.00
CA ALA A 259 -19.49 -3.02 8.90
C ALA A 259 -19.16 -1.94 7.86
N ALA A 260 -17.92 -1.47 7.82
CA ALA A 260 -17.45 -0.50 6.83
C ALA A 260 -17.57 -1.02 5.40
N VAL A 261 -17.19 -2.28 5.15
CA VAL A 261 -17.32 -2.91 3.81
C VAL A 261 -18.79 -2.99 3.39
N VAL A 262 -19.67 -3.45 4.29
CA VAL A 262 -21.11 -3.52 3.99
C VAL A 262 -21.68 -2.13 3.69
N LEU A 263 -21.27 -1.11 4.46
CA LEU A 263 -21.69 0.26 4.25
C LEU A 263 -21.16 0.83 2.92
N ALA A 264 -19.90 0.59 2.59
CA ALA A 264 -19.31 1.02 1.32
C ALA A 264 -20.05 0.42 0.14
N LEU A 265 -20.29 -0.90 0.15
CA LEU A 265 -21.02 -1.60 -0.92
C LEU A 265 -22.45 -1.06 -1.11
N ARG A 266 -23.15 -0.72 -0.02
CA ARG A 266 -24.50 -0.12 -0.09
C ARG A 266 -24.48 1.34 -0.55
N SER A 267 -23.40 2.06 -0.31
CA SER A 267 -23.29 3.49 -0.56
C SER A 267 -22.68 3.82 -1.92
N THR A 268 -22.05 2.85 -2.56
CA THR A 268 -21.52 3.00 -3.92
C THR A 268 -22.68 2.81 -4.90
N PRO A 269 -23.09 3.87 -5.64
CA PRO A 269 -24.09 3.68 -6.68
C PRO A 269 -23.54 2.66 -7.68
N MET A 270 -24.31 1.59 -7.93
CA MET A 270 -23.96 0.64 -8.98
C MET A 270 -23.93 1.40 -10.30
N LYS A 271 -22.75 1.86 -10.70
CA LYS A 271 -22.56 2.32 -12.06
C LYS A 271 -22.78 1.11 -12.96
N ALA A 272 -23.75 1.21 -13.85
CA ALA A 272 -23.91 0.27 -14.95
C ALA A 272 -22.52 0.03 -15.54
N MET A 273 -22.13 -1.24 -15.70
CA MET A 273 -20.84 -1.59 -16.29
C MET A 273 -20.69 -0.82 -17.60
N PRO A 274 -19.59 -0.13 -17.84
CA PRO A 274 -19.33 0.43 -19.15
C PRO A 274 -19.13 -0.74 -20.12
N GLY A 275 -20.08 -0.95 -21.00
CA GLY A 275 -20.00 -1.97 -22.07
C GLY A 275 -21.07 -3.05 -21.98
N GLY A 276 -22.31 -2.72 -22.33
CA GLY A 276 -23.25 -3.56 -23.01
C GLY A 276 -23.28 -3.15 -24.46
#